data_05606a3325857d4dbd485649dec148f5
#
_entry.id   05606a3325857d4dbd485649dec148f5
#
_cell.length_a   1.000
_cell.length_b   1.000
_cell.length_c   1.000
_cell.angle_alpha   90.00
_cell.angle_beta   90.00
_cell.angle_gamma   90.00
#
_symmetry.space_group_name_H-M   'P 1'
#
loop_
_entity.id
_entity.type
_entity.pdbx_description
1 polymer ?
#
loop_
_entity_poly.entity_id
_entity_poly.type
_entity_poly.pdbx_seq_one_letter_code
_entity_poly.pdbx_strand_id
1 'polypeptide(L)'
;MIATALTLLLVLIGLSIPVGAALGVLGLILDPMFSMLPLTRAIGEISWSSNNEFLLVAIPLFIMLGEVLLRAGFAERMYSAMSLWLSWLPGGLMHANIGASTLFSATSGSSVATAATVGTVAIPQIRKYGYNEPLFLGSLAAGGTLGILIPPSINLVIYGVLTNSSVPKLYLAGIIPGFAMAALFMLTVVIACVAKPSWGGKKIRATWGERIASLVHLAPPLGIFFLVVGSIYAGLATPTEAAALGVLGAFILAAWFRRLTWSMLREVLEGTMRSTAMIMLIVIAASFLNFIMSATGLTDALTKSITGLGLSPGWMLLIVVIFYLVLGCFMETLSMMITTIPIVAPIMIALGYDPIWLGIVIIILVEAALITPPVGLNLFVVQSLRKSGAMSAVIVGSLPFVAAMFVMLALLAFWPDIALWLPRAFG
;
A
#
# COMPACT_ATOMS: atom_id res chain seq x y z
N MET A 1 -12.07 -1.96 30.93
CA MET A 1 -11.05 -2.57 30.10
C MET A 1 -11.02 -1.96 28.68
N ILE A 2 -12.11 -2.07 27.86
CA ILE A 2 -12.15 -1.50 26.49
C ILE A 2 -11.84 0.02 26.49
N ALA A 3 -12.59 0.80 27.29
CA ALA A 3 -12.38 2.25 27.39
C ALA A 3 -10.95 2.62 27.81
N THR A 4 -10.39 1.90 28.77
CA THR A 4 -9.02 2.13 29.26
C THR A 4 -7.98 1.85 28.17
N ALA A 5 -8.12 0.73 27.43
CA ALA A 5 -7.21 0.38 26.35
C ALA A 5 -7.26 1.43 25.22
N LEU A 6 -8.46 1.87 24.82
CA LEU A 6 -8.67 2.88 23.79
C LEU A 6 -8.11 4.25 24.22
N THR A 7 -8.40 4.67 25.46
CA THR A 7 -7.91 5.96 25.97
C THR A 7 -6.38 5.97 26.04
N LEU A 8 -5.76 4.90 26.55
CA LEU A 8 -4.29 4.79 26.61
C LEU A 8 -3.68 4.80 25.22
N LEU A 9 -4.26 4.06 24.26
CA LEU A 9 -3.78 4.05 22.88
C LEU A 9 -3.84 5.45 22.26
N LEU A 10 -4.97 6.15 22.39
CA LEU A 10 -5.14 7.51 21.89
C LEU A 10 -4.18 8.51 22.54
N VAL A 11 -3.94 8.38 23.85
CA VAL A 11 -2.97 9.21 24.57
C VAL A 11 -1.54 8.95 24.07
N LEU A 12 -1.13 7.68 23.92
CA LEU A 12 0.21 7.33 23.46
C LEU A 12 0.45 7.85 22.02
N ILE A 13 -0.53 7.68 21.13
CA ILE A 13 -0.47 8.22 19.75
C ILE A 13 -0.47 9.75 19.79
N GLY A 14 -1.33 10.38 20.60
CA GLY A 14 -1.41 11.84 20.74
C GLY A 14 -0.12 12.48 21.26
N LEU A 15 0.65 11.73 22.05
CA LEU A 15 2.01 12.11 22.49
C LEU A 15 3.08 11.90 21.41
N SER A 16 2.68 11.55 20.18
CA SER A 16 3.58 11.27 19.07
C SER A 16 4.59 10.16 19.32
N ILE A 17 4.25 9.20 20.20
CA ILE A 17 5.07 8.02 20.44
C ILE A 17 5.01 7.12 19.18
N PRO A 18 6.15 6.63 18.64
CA PRO A 18 6.15 5.72 17.51
C PRO A 18 5.23 4.51 17.75
N VAL A 19 4.44 4.13 16.75
CA VAL A 19 3.36 3.14 16.90
C VAL A 19 3.86 1.82 17.48
N GLY A 20 5.00 1.29 17.01
CA GLY A 20 5.57 0.06 17.59
C GLY A 20 5.84 0.18 19.09
N ALA A 21 6.37 1.31 19.54
CA ALA A 21 6.58 1.56 20.97
C ALA A 21 5.25 1.75 21.72
N ALA A 22 4.30 2.47 21.13
CA ALA A 22 2.97 2.68 21.73
C ALA A 22 2.22 1.35 21.96
N LEU A 23 2.25 0.43 20.98
CA LEU A 23 1.63 -0.90 21.10
C LEU A 23 2.31 -1.76 22.17
N GLY A 24 3.64 -1.78 22.18
CA GLY A 24 4.40 -2.50 23.20
C GLY A 24 4.13 -1.98 24.62
N VAL A 25 4.19 -0.66 24.80
CA VAL A 25 3.89 0.00 26.09
C VAL A 25 2.45 -0.24 26.50
N LEU A 26 1.50 -0.17 25.57
CA LEU A 26 0.10 -0.47 25.86
C LEU A 26 -0.07 -1.89 26.39
N GLY A 27 0.55 -2.90 25.77
CA GLY A 27 0.54 -4.28 26.25
C GLY A 27 1.13 -4.39 27.66
N LEU A 28 2.27 -3.74 27.91
CA LEU A 28 2.93 -3.73 29.23
C LEU A 28 2.08 -3.07 30.33
N ILE A 29 1.24 -2.09 29.99
CA ILE A 29 0.34 -1.42 30.94
C ILE A 29 -0.92 -2.26 31.18
N LEU A 30 -1.49 -2.87 30.11
CA LEU A 30 -2.72 -3.64 30.22
C LEU A 30 -2.53 -4.96 31.00
N ASP A 31 -1.34 -5.58 30.91
CA ASP A 31 -1.04 -6.81 31.64
C ASP A 31 -1.28 -6.68 33.17
N PRO A 32 -0.59 -5.81 33.92
CA PRO A 32 -0.79 -5.71 35.35
C PRO A 32 -2.16 -5.13 35.74
N MET A 33 -2.87 -4.44 34.82
CA MET A 33 -4.18 -3.87 35.14
C MET A 33 -5.32 -4.89 35.01
N PHE A 34 -5.20 -5.88 34.09
CA PHE A 34 -6.33 -6.75 33.73
C PHE A 34 -6.00 -8.24 33.72
N SER A 35 -4.73 -8.62 33.91
CA SER A 35 -4.31 -10.02 33.99
C SER A 35 -4.03 -10.44 35.44
N MET A 36 -4.39 -11.67 35.78
CA MET A 36 -4.01 -12.28 37.06
C MET A 36 -2.63 -12.94 37.00
N LEU A 37 -2.11 -13.18 35.79
CA LEU A 37 -0.82 -13.81 35.56
C LEU A 37 0.12 -12.80 34.90
N PRO A 38 1.42 -12.83 35.18
CA PRO A 38 2.40 -11.93 34.58
C PRO A 38 2.66 -12.35 33.12
N LEU A 39 1.76 -11.98 32.20
CA LEU A 39 1.81 -12.34 30.77
C LEU A 39 3.03 -11.71 30.07
N THR A 40 3.61 -10.65 30.64
CA THR A 40 4.87 -10.04 30.20
C THR A 40 6.03 -11.05 30.14
N ARG A 41 6.00 -12.14 30.92
CA ARG A 41 7.00 -13.21 30.85
C ARG A 41 7.03 -13.92 29.49
N ALA A 42 5.92 -13.90 28.74
CA ALA A 42 5.84 -14.49 27.42
C ALA A 42 6.46 -13.62 26.30
N ILE A 43 6.92 -12.38 26.60
CA ILE A 43 7.39 -11.44 25.56
C ILE A 43 8.57 -12.02 24.74
N GLY A 44 9.45 -12.77 25.36
CA GLY A 44 10.57 -13.43 24.69
C GLY A 44 10.11 -14.50 23.70
N GLU A 45 9.17 -15.36 24.13
CA GLU A 45 8.58 -16.42 23.29
C GLU A 45 7.77 -15.83 22.13
N ILE A 46 6.96 -14.82 22.41
CA ILE A 46 6.18 -14.12 21.37
C ILE A 46 7.09 -13.44 20.37
N SER A 47 8.15 -12.77 20.85
CA SER A 47 9.13 -12.14 19.96
C SER A 47 9.84 -13.17 19.08
N TRP A 48 10.19 -14.32 19.65
CA TRP A 48 10.83 -15.40 18.92
C TRP A 48 9.88 -16.01 17.87
N SER A 49 8.67 -16.39 18.27
CA SER A 49 7.68 -16.99 17.37
C SER A 49 7.28 -16.05 16.24
N SER A 50 7.05 -14.77 16.54
CA SER A 50 6.73 -13.76 15.53
C SER A 50 7.86 -13.54 14.52
N ASN A 51 9.13 -13.61 14.93
CA ASN A 51 10.24 -13.47 13.99
C ASN A 51 10.57 -14.74 13.21
N ASN A 52 10.11 -15.89 13.67
CA ASN A 52 10.34 -17.19 13.02
C ASN A 52 9.28 -17.52 11.94
N GLU A 53 8.32 -16.63 11.72
CA GLU A 53 7.31 -16.81 10.67
C GLU A 53 7.95 -16.66 9.29
N PHE A 54 7.98 -17.77 8.52
CA PHE A 54 8.67 -17.82 7.23
C PHE A 54 8.15 -16.80 6.21
N LEU A 55 6.83 -16.51 6.23
CA LEU A 55 6.23 -15.52 5.35
C LEU A 55 6.75 -14.10 5.60
N LEU A 56 7.16 -13.77 6.84
CA LEU A 56 7.70 -12.45 7.15
C LEU A 56 9.08 -12.21 6.52
N VAL A 57 9.81 -13.25 6.15
CA VAL A 57 11.08 -13.13 5.40
C VAL A 57 10.86 -12.53 4.01
N ALA A 58 9.66 -12.67 3.44
CA ALA A 58 9.31 -12.00 2.18
C ALA A 58 9.37 -10.47 2.27
N ILE A 59 9.10 -9.89 3.45
CA ILE A 59 9.05 -8.44 3.65
C ILE A 59 10.40 -7.76 3.34
N PRO A 60 11.51 -8.10 4.01
CA PRO A 60 12.81 -7.52 3.69
C PRO A 60 13.24 -7.77 2.23
N LEU A 61 12.88 -8.90 1.65
CA LEU A 61 13.19 -9.21 0.26
C LEU A 61 12.41 -8.31 -0.72
N PHE A 62 11.11 -8.09 -0.51
CA PHE A 62 10.33 -7.18 -1.35
C PHE A 62 10.76 -5.71 -1.16
N ILE A 63 11.12 -5.30 0.06
CA ILE A 63 11.69 -3.97 0.30
C ILE A 63 13.00 -3.83 -0.48
N MET A 64 13.89 -4.81 -0.39
CA MET A 64 15.17 -4.81 -1.11
C MET A 64 14.96 -4.79 -2.62
N LEU A 65 14.02 -5.55 -3.14
CA LEU A 65 13.64 -5.53 -4.56
C LEU A 65 13.25 -4.10 -4.99
N GLY A 66 12.35 -3.45 -4.24
CA GLY A 66 11.92 -2.08 -4.50
C GLY A 66 13.08 -1.07 -4.45
N GLU A 67 13.95 -1.18 -3.43
CA GLU A 67 15.13 -0.32 -3.25
C GLU A 67 16.14 -0.47 -4.41
N VAL A 68 16.41 -1.69 -4.87
CA VAL A 68 17.29 -1.95 -6.02
C VAL A 68 16.73 -1.30 -7.28
N LEU A 69 15.46 -1.52 -7.59
CA LEU A 69 14.82 -0.98 -8.79
C LEU A 69 14.74 0.55 -8.78
N LEU A 70 14.46 1.13 -7.60
CA LEU A 70 14.45 2.56 -7.38
C LEU A 70 15.82 3.18 -7.72
N ARG A 71 16.89 2.67 -7.11
CA ARG A 71 18.24 3.24 -7.23
C ARG A 71 18.91 2.92 -8.56
N ALA A 72 18.50 1.85 -9.21
CA ALA A 72 18.95 1.53 -10.58
C ALA A 72 18.34 2.45 -11.66
N GLY A 73 17.38 3.34 -11.30
CA GLY A 73 16.81 4.35 -12.20
C GLY A 73 15.78 3.79 -13.20
N PHE A 74 15.14 2.67 -12.86
CA PHE A 74 14.10 2.08 -13.72
C PHE A 74 12.84 2.93 -13.82
N ALA A 75 12.48 3.64 -12.74
CA ALA A 75 11.27 4.43 -12.71
C ALA A 75 11.26 5.59 -13.72
N GLU A 76 12.41 6.25 -13.93
CA GLU A 76 12.54 7.30 -14.95
C GLU A 76 12.31 6.75 -16.36
N ARG A 77 12.85 5.57 -16.66
CA ARG A 77 12.69 4.89 -17.94
C ARG A 77 11.24 4.45 -18.15
N MET A 78 10.60 3.90 -17.11
CA MET A 78 9.18 3.51 -17.13
C MET A 78 8.29 4.73 -17.37
N TYR A 79 8.54 5.83 -16.66
CA TYR A 79 7.80 7.07 -16.85
C TYR A 79 7.94 7.62 -18.28
N SER A 80 9.15 7.61 -18.83
CA SER A 80 9.42 8.05 -20.20
C SER A 80 8.63 7.20 -21.21
N ALA A 81 8.66 5.87 -21.06
CA ALA A 81 7.89 4.98 -21.92
C ALA A 81 6.37 5.21 -21.78
N MET A 82 5.85 5.28 -20.55
CA MET A 82 4.42 5.54 -20.32
C MET A 82 3.98 6.89 -20.87
N SER A 83 4.85 7.91 -20.84
CA SER A 83 4.55 9.22 -21.40
C SER A 83 4.34 9.14 -22.93
N LEU A 84 5.07 8.32 -23.67
CA LEU A 84 4.90 8.12 -25.10
C LEU A 84 3.62 7.32 -25.42
N TRP A 85 3.29 6.34 -24.58
CA TRP A 85 2.12 5.47 -24.82
C TRP A 85 0.79 6.12 -24.43
N LEU A 86 0.76 6.92 -23.37
CA LEU A 86 -0.48 7.44 -22.78
C LEU A 86 -0.74 8.92 -23.09
N SER A 87 0.24 9.66 -23.63
CA SER A 87 0.12 11.10 -23.88
C SER A 87 -0.93 11.52 -24.92
N TRP A 88 -1.49 10.60 -25.69
CA TRP A 88 -2.56 10.88 -26.65
C TRP A 88 -3.93 11.05 -25.99
N LEU A 89 -4.12 10.50 -24.77
CA LEU A 89 -5.34 10.65 -24.00
C LEU A 89 -5.53 12.10 -23.52
N PRO A 90 -6.81 12.56 -23.35
CA PRO A 90 -7.07 13.82 -22.69
C PRO A 90 -6.50 13.84 -21.28
N GLY A 91 -5.56 14.74 -20.99
CA GLY A 91 -4.81 14.72 -19.73
C GLY A 91 -3.35 14.27 -19.84
N GLY A 92 -2.97 13.70 -20.99
CA GLY A 92 -1.57 13.44 -21.37
C GLY A 92 -0.71 12.79 -20.28
N LEU A 93 0.27 13.53 -19.76
CA LEU A 93 1.22 13.02 -18.75
C LEU A 93 0.59 12.63 -17.40
N MET A 94 -0.60 13.11 -17.07
CA MET A 94 -1.29 12.64 -15.87
C MET A 94 -1.65 11.15 -15.96
N HIS A 95 -1.92 10.64 -17.16
CA HIS A 95 -2.05 9.20 -17.39
C HIS A 95 -0.72 8.47 -17.27
N ALA A 96 0.38 9.12 -17.71
CA ALA A 96 1.72 8.56 -17.51
C ALA A 96 2.10 8.49 -16.02
N ASN A 97 1.67 9.45 -15.20
CA ASN A 97 1.82 9.39 -13.73
C ASN A 97 1.17 8.12 -13.18
N ILE A 98 -0.10 7.88 -13.53
CA ILE A 98 -0.87 6.72 -13.06
C ILE A 98 -0.26 5.42 -13.64
N GLY A 99 0.00 5.35 -14.95
CA GLY A 99 0.55 4.16 -15.61
C GLY A 99 1.95 3.79 -15.12
N ALA A 100 2.85 4.77 -14.96
CA ALA A 100 4.17 4.52 -14.41
C ALA A 100 4.11 4.09 -12.94
N SER A 101 3.22 4.70 -12.15
CA SER A 101 2.98 4.28 -10.77
C SER A 101 2.44 2.84 -10.71
N THR A 102 1.47 2.49 -11.57
CA THR A 102 0.93 1.12 -11.68
C THR A 102 2.04 0.09 -11.92
N LEU A 103 2.93 0.37 -12.87
CA LEU A 103 4.03 -0.54 -13.20
C LEU A 103 5.10 -0.57 -12.11
N PHE A 104 5.45 0.59 -11.54
CA PHE A 104 6.44 0.65 -10.46
C PHE A 104 5.89 0.00 -9.17
N SER A 105 4.61 0.13 -8.91
CA SER A 105 3.90 -0.55 -7.83
C SER A 105 4.08 -2.05 -7.85
N ALA A 106 3.95 -2.65 -9.03
CA ALA A 106 4.13 -4.09 -9.25
C ALA A 106 5.57 -4.59 -8.95
N THR A 107 6.47 -3.71 -8.57
CA THR A 107 7.86 -4.05 -8.24
C THR A 107 8.32 -3.49 -6.90
N SER A 108 7.75 -2.39 -6.42
CA SER A 108 8.19 -1.70 -5.20
C SER A 108 7.40 -2.09 -3.95
N GLY A 109 6.12 -2.45 -4.10
CA GLY A 109 5.24 -2.77 -2.98
C GLY A 109 5.02 -1.64 -1.96
N SER A 110 5.36 -0.38 -2.31
CA SER A 110 5.30 0.77 -1.40
C SER A 110 4.68 1.99 -2.06
N SER A 111 3.62 2.54 -1.46
CA SER A 111 2.93 3.76 -1.92
C SER A 111 3.82 4.99 -1.87
N VAL A 112 4.51 5.19 -0.75
CA VAL A 112 5.38 6.35 -0.52
C VAL A 112 6.55 6.36 -1.51
N ALA A 113 7.22 5.21 -1.68
CA ALA A 113 8.32 5.08 -2.63
C ALA A 113 7.86 5.33 -4.06
N THR A 114 6.69 4.81 -4.44
CA THR A 114 6.09 5.00 -5.76
C THR A 114 5.79 6.48 -6.02
N ALA A 115 5.09 7.16 -5.09
CA ALA A 115 4.77 8.58 -5.21
C ALA A 115 6.02 9.46 -5.28
N ALA A 116 7.03 9.18 -4.45
CA ALA A 116 8.28 9.92 -4.43
C ALA A 116 9.05 9.77 -5.74
N THR A 117 9.16 8.55 -6.24
CA THR A 117 9.96 8.23 -7.42
C THR A 117 9.35 8.79 -8.69
N VAL A 118 8.07 8.51 -8.93
CA VAL A 118 7.34 9.02 -10.10
C VAL A 118 7.23 10.54 -10.01
N GLY A 119 6.97 11.09 -8.81
CA GLY A 119 6.87 12.52 -8.57
C GLY A 119 8.14 13.29 -8.90
N THR A 120 9.32 12.74 -8.59
CA THR A 120 10.62 13.39 -8.91
C THR A 120 10.78 13.62 -10.41
N VAL A 121 10.35 12.68 -11.25
CA VAL A 121 10.44 12.79 -12.71
C VAL A 121 9.31 13.63 -13.29
N ALA A 122 8.11 13.52 -12.72
CA ALA A 122 6.89 14.10 -13.26
C ALA A 122 6.71 15.60 -12.92
N ILE A 123 7.01 16.02 -11.70
CA ILE A 123 6.73 17.40 -11.23
C ILE A 123 7.36 18.48 -12.13
N PRO A 124 8.61 18.34 -12.60
CA PRO A 124 9.19 19.32 -13.54
C PRO A 124 8.39 19.50 -14.83
N GLN A 125 7.61 18.50 -15.23
CA GLN A 125 6.82 18.53 -16.46
C GLN A 125 5.58 19.43 -16.36
N ILE A 126 5.09 19.72 -15.15
CA ILE A 126 3.91 20.58 -14.92
C ILE A 126 4.10 21.94 -15.61
N ARG A 127 5.17 22.64 -15.29
CA ARG A 127 5.47 23.97 -15.85
C ARG A 127 5.88 23.90 -17.32
N LYS A 128 6.64 22.87 -17.68
CA LYS A 128 7.14 22.68 -19.07
C LYS A 128 6.02 22.53 -20.08
N TYR A 129 4.95 21.82 -19.72
CA TYR A 129 3.83 21.51 -20.61
C TYR A 129 2.53 22.26 -20.25
N GLY A 130 2.51 23.05 -19.19
CA GLY A 130 1.36 23.88 -18.80
C GLY A 130 0.16 23.10 -18.32
N TYR A 131 0.37 22.04 -17.52
CA TYR A 131 -0.70 21.26 -16.89
C TYR A 131 -1.37 22.03 -15.75
N ASN A 132 -2.65 21.71 -15.48
CA ASN A 132 -3.29 22.14 -14.25
C ASN A 132 -2.57 21.51 -13.06
N GLU A 133 -1.92 22.34 -12.25
CA GLU A 133 -1.04 21.89 -11.19
C GLU A 133 -1.78 21.04 -10.13
N PRO A 134 -2.96 21.45 -9.59
CA PRO A 134 -3.68 20.63 -8.62
C PRO A 134 -4.00 19.22 -9.13
N LEU A 135 -4.63 19.10 -10.30
CA LEU A 135 -5.02 17.80 -10.84
C LEU A 135 -3.81 16.91 -11.15
N PHE A 136 -2.72 17.51 -11.62
CA PHE A 136 -1.48 16.78 -11.89
C PHE A 136 -0.87 16.22 -10.60
N LEU A 137 -0.80 17.02 -9.52
CA LEU A 137 -0.30 16.60 -8.22
C LEU A 137 -1.21 15.54 -7.59
N GLY A 138 -2.53 15.69 -7.75
CA GLY A 138 -3.50 14.69 -7.32
C GLY A 138 -3.30 13.34 -8.04
N SER A 139 -3.02 13.36 -9.36
CA SER A 139 -2.74 12.13 -10.11
C SER A 139 -1.46 11.42 -9.67
N LEU A 140 -0.46 12.17 -9.17
CA LEU A 140 0.74 11.59 -8.57
C LEU A 140 0.46 10.98 -7.20
N ALA A 141 -0.25 11.70 -6.35
CA ALA A 141 -0.60 11.21 -5.02
C ALA A 141 -1.45 9.93 -5.10
N ALA A 142 -2.47 9.95 -5.98
CA ALA A 142 -3.34 8.79 -6.22
C ALA A 142 -2.60 7.64 -6.92
N GLY A 143 -1.81 7.93 -7.96
CA GLY A 143 -1.01 6.90 -8.63
C GLY A 143 -0.08 6.18 -7.65
N GLY A 144 0.52 6.93 -6.71
CA GLY A 144 1.36 6.37 -5.65
C GLY A 144 0.63 5.32 -4.80
N THR A 145 -0.66 5.49 -4.50
CA THR A 145 -1.39 4.54 -3.66
C THR A 145 -1.45 3.14 -4.25
N LEU A 146 -1.48 2.99 -5.58
CA LEU A 146 -1.48 1.69 -6.25
C LEU A 146 -0.32 0.79 -5.82
N GLY A 147 0.72 1.36 -5.13
CA GLY A 147 1.91 0.67 -4.66
C GLY A 147 1.69 -0.46 -3.65
N ILE A 148 0.55 -0.51 -3.00
CA ILE A 148 0.24 -1.56 -2.02
C ILE A 148 -0.93 -2.45 -2.43
N LEU A 149 -1.66 -2.11 -3.50
CA LEU A 149 -2.78 -2.92 -3.99
C LEU A 149 -2.34 -3.93 -5.05
N ILE A 150 -1.48 -3.48 -5.99
CA ILE A 150 -1.01 -4.33 -7.09
C ILE A 150 0.10 -5.24 -6.59
N PRO A 151 -0.02 -6.58 -6.74
CA PRO A 151 1.01 -7.53 -6.33
C PRO A 151 2.34 -7.34 -7.08
N PRO A 152 3.48 -7.69 -6.44
CA PRO A 152 3.63 -8.13 -5.07
C PRO A 152 3.51 -6.99 -4.07
N SER A 153 2.74 -7.19 -3.01
CA SER A 153 2.43 -6.18 -1.99
C SER A 153 2.83 -6.65 -0.60
N ILE A 154 3.63 -5.86 0.09
CA ILE A 154 4.05 -6.10 1.47
C ILE A 154 2.82 -6.10 2.41
N ASN A 155 1.88 -5.20 2.17
CA ASN A 155 0.67 -5.07 2.98
C ASN A 155 -0.22 -6.31 2.87
N LEU A 156 -0.34 -6.91 1.67
CA LEU A 156 -1.08 -8.16 1.48
C LEU A 156 -0.38 -9.36 2.15
N VAL A 157 0.96 -9.39 2.21
CA VAL A 157 1.70 -10.38 2.98
C VAL A 157 1.38 -10.26 4.46
N ILE A 158 1.48 -9.04 5.01
CA ILE A 158 1.16 -8.78 6.43
C ILE A 158 -0.28 -9.13 6.75
N TYR A 159 -1.23 -8.73 5.90
CA TYR A 159 -2.63 -9.12 6.07
C TYR A 159 -2.77 -10.65 6.11
N GLY A 160 -2.13 -11.35 5.17
CA GLY A 160 -2.16 -12.82 5.11
C GLY A 160 -1.64 -13.47 6.38
N VAL A 161 -0.52 -12.98 6.93
CA VAL A 161 0.04 -13.47 8.20
C VAL A 161 -0.91 -13.21 9.37
N LEU A 162 -1.44 -11.98 9.49
CA LEU A 162 -2.30 -11.59 10.60
C LEU A 162 -3.67 -12.30 10.61
N THR A 163 -4.16 -12.72 9.44
CA THR A 163 -5.47 -13.38 9.30
C THR A 163 -5.38 -14.86 8.96
N ASN A 164 -4.16 -15.44 8.89
CA ASN A 164 -3.90 -16.80 8.41
C ASN A 164 -4.51 -17.05 7.01
N SER A 165 -4.52 -16.02 6.15
CA SER A 165 -5.04 -16.09 4.79
C SER A 165 -3.94 -16.40 3.79
N SER A 166 -4.27 -17.13 2.72
CA SER A 166 -3.32 -17.47 1.66
C SER A 166 -2.83 -16.21 0.92
N VAL A 167 -1.54 -15.91 1.01
CA VAL A 167 -0.90 -14.77 0.32
C VAL A 167 -1.03 -14.88 -1.21
N PRO A 168 -0.84 -16.06 -1.85
CA PRO A 168 -1.12 -16.21 -3.28
C PRO A 168 -2.57 -15.84 -3.65
N LYS A 169 -3.57 -16.28 -2.86
CA LYS A 169 -4.96 -15.88 -3.10
C LYS A 169 -5.21 -14.39 -2.94
N LEU A 170 -4.59 -13.76 -1.95
CA LEU A 170 -4.64 -12.30 -1.76
C LEU A 170 -4.02 -11.56 -2.95
N TYR A 171 -2.91 -12.05 -3.49
CA TYR A 171 -2.29 -11.47 -4.67
C TYR A 171 -3.21 -11.56 -5.89
N LEU A 172 -3.84 -12.73 -6.17
CA LEU A 172 -4.85 -12.84 -7.23
C LEU A 172 -6.00 -11.86 -7.03
N ALA A 173 -6.49 -11.75 -5.79
CA ALA A 173 -7.58 -10.85 -5.44
C ALA A 173 -7.25 -9.37 -5.67
N GLY A 174 -5.98 -8.98 -5.56
CA GLY A 174 -5.52 -7.60 -5.78
C GLY A 174 -5.37 -7.20 -7.25
N ILE A 175 -5.23 -8.16 -8.18
CA ILE A 175 -4.94 -7.87 -9.60
C ILE A 175 -6.08 -7.08 -10.25
N ILE A 176 -7.29 -7.63 -10.27
CA ILE A 176 -8.43 -6.97 -10.93
C ILE A 176 -8.78 -5.64 -10.27
N PRO A 177 -8.94 -5.55 -8.92
CA PRO A 177 -9.16 -4.27 -8.25
C PRO A 177 -8.06 -3.25 -8.50
N GLY A 178 -6.80 -3.67 -8.52
CA GLY A 178 -5.65 -2.78 -8.75
C GLY A 178 -5.67 -2.15 -10.14
N PHE A 179 -5.88 -2.94 -11.18
CA PHE A 179 -6.00 -2.40 -12.55
C PHE A 179 -7.30 -1.61 -12.74
N ALA A 180 -8.42 -2.04 -12.13
CA ALA A 180 -9.67 -1.28 -12.15
C ALA A 180 -9.52 0.07 -11.47
N MET A 181 -8.80 0.15 -10.33
CA MET A 181 -8.49 1.41 -9.65
C MET A 181 -7.65 2.33 -10.54
N ALA A 182 -6.60 1.80 -11.18
CA ALA A 182 -5.80 2.57 -12.15
C ALA A 182 -6.67 3.11 -13.29
N ALA A 183 -7.59 2.30 -13.82
CA ALA A 183 -8.53 2.70 -14.86
C ALA A 183 -9.51 3.79 -14.36
N LEU A 184 -10.03 3.70 -13.12
CA LEU A 184 -10.87 4.72 -12.51
C LEU A 184 -10.09 6.04 -12.31
N PHE A 185 -8.83 5.99 -11.91
CA PHE A 185 -7.99 7.19 -11.82
C PHE A 185 -7.75 7.81 -13.20
N MET A 186 -7.47 7.00 -14.23
CA MET A 186 -7.34 7.48 -15.60
C MET A 186 -8.66 8.07 -16.10
N LEU A 187 -9.80 7.45 -15.81
CA LEU A 187 -11.13 7.95 -16.17
C LEU A 187 -11.41 9.31 -15.49
N THR A 188 -11.02 9.47 -14.23
CA THR A 188 -11.12 10.74 -13.49
C THR A 188 -10.37 11.85 -14.23
N VAL A 189 -9.16 11.58 -14.69
CA VAL A 189 -8.35 12.54 -15.49
C VAL A 189 -9.04 12.85 -16.84
N VAL A 190 -9.55 11.83 -17.54
CA VAL A 190 -10.27 12.02 -18.81
C VAL A 190 -11.48 12.93 -18.59
N ILE A 191 -12.33 12.63 -17.62
CA ILE A 191 -13.54 13.42 -17.31
C ILE A 191 -13.16 14.88 -17.02
N ALA A 192 -12.15 15.10 -16.16
CA ALA A 192 -11.71 16.45 -15.81
C ALA A 192 -11.17 17.23 -17.01
N CYS A 193 -10.37 16.58 -17.88
CA CYS A 193 -9.75 17.22 -19.05
C CYS A 193 -10.68 17.33 -20.26
N VAL A 194 -11.74 16.53 -20.35
CA VAL A 194 -12.81 16.72 -21.35
C VAL A 194 -13.70 17.88 -20.93
N ALA A 195 -14.04 17.98 -19.62
CA ALA A 195 -14.81 19.11 -19.08
C ALA A 195 -14.05 20.45 -19.15
N LYS A 196 -12.72 20.42 -18.93
CA LYS A 196 -11.83 21.59 -18.97
C LYS A 196 -10.54 21.26 -19.77
N PRO A 197 -10.56 21.38 -21.12
CA PRO A 197 -9.44 21.00 -21.97
C PRO A 197 -8.12 21.72 -21.66
N SER A 198 -8.18 22.95 -21.12
CA SER A 198 -7.01 23.70 -20.68
C SER A 198 -6.20 23.06 -19.55
N TRP A 199 -6.80 22.10 -18.82
CA TRP A 199 -6.13 21.38 -17.72
C TRP A 199 -5.17 20.30 -18.23
N GLY A 200 -5.39 19.80 -19.45
CA GLY A 200 -4.67 18.66 -20.05
C GLY A 200 -3.26 18.98 -20.56
N GLY A 201 -2.80 20.23 -20.45
CA GLY A 201 -1.46 20.64 -20.92
C GLY A 201 -1.25 20.48 -22.43
N LYS A 202 -0.01 20.70 -22.86
CA LYS A 202 0.39 20.52 -24.27
C LYS A 202 0.53 19.04 -24.59
N LYS A 203 -0.05 18.61 -25.73
CA LYS A 203 0.05 17.22 -26.21
C LYS A 203 1.48 16.90 -26.64
N ILE A 204 2.01 15.80 -26.15
CA ILE A 204 3.26 15.22 -26.63
C ILE A 204 2.92 14.33 -27.84
N ARG A 205 3.51 14.63 -28.97
CA ARG A 205 3.36 13.81 -30.18
C ARG A 205 4.48 12.77 -30.19
N ALA A 206 4.11 11.51 -30.27
CA ALA A 206 5.03 10.40 -30.40
C ALA A 206 4.69 9.59 -31.64
N THR A 207 5.70 9.22 -32.40
CA THR A 207 5.56 8.32 -33.54
C THR A 207 5.40 6.88 -33.07
N TRP A 208 4.83 6.02 -33.91
CA TRP A 208 4.71 4.60 -33.60
C TRP A 208 6.07 3.93 -33.38
N GLY A 209 7.11 4.36 -34.15
CA GLY A 209 8.48 3.87 -33.97
C GLY A 209 9.03 4.18 -32.59
N GLU A 210 8.85 5.42 -32.07
CA GLU A 210 9.27 5.81 -30.73
C GLU A 210 8.53 5.03 -29.66
N ARG A 211 7.22 4.78 -29.83
CA ARG A 211 6.43 3.96 -28.89
C ARG A 211 6.96 2.54 -28.81
N ILE A 212 7.15 1.88 -29.96
CA ILE A 212 7.67 0.50 -30.02
C ILE A 212 9.09 0.44 -29.43
N ALA A 213 9.96 1.38 -29.80
CA ALA A 213 11.31 1.45 -29.25
C ALA A 213 11.31 1.62 -27.72
N SER A 214 10.32 2.35 -27.16
CA SER A 214 10.22 2.56 -25.72
C SER A 214 9.82 1.31 -24.93
N LEU A 215 9.27 0.26 -25.56
CA LEU A 215 8.92 -0.99 -24.91
C LEU A 215 10.14 -1.68 -24.26
N VAL A 216 11.34 -1.46 -24.80
CA VAL A 216 12.57 -1.96 -24.22
C VAL A 216 12.81 -1.44 -22.80
N HIS A 217 12.25 -0.26 -22.47
CA HIS A 217 12.34 0.32 -21.12
C HIS A 217 11.33 -0.28 -20.14
N LEU A 218 10.27 -0.91 -20.64
CA LEU A 218 9.26 -1.60 -19.82
C LEU A 218 9.60 -3.08 -19.61
N ALA A 219 10.37 -3.68 -20.53
CA ALA A 219 10.71 -5.10 -20.48
C ALA A 219 11.40 -5.53 -19.17
N PRO A 220 12.40 -4.78 -18.60
CA PRO A 220 13.05 -5.19 -17.37
C PRO A 220 12.10 -5.25 -16.16
N PRO A 221 11.34 -4.18 -15.81
CA PRO A 221 10.42 -4.24 -14.67
C PRO A 221 9.29 -5.24 -14.88
N LEU A 222 8.74 -5.36 -16.09
CA LEU A 222 7.74 -6.38 -16.40
C LEU A 222 8.35 -7.79 -16.30
N GLY A 223 9.60 -7.99 -16.73
CA GLY A 223 10.31 -9.25 -16.56
C GLY A 223 10.44 -9.65 -15.09
N ILE A 224 10.78 -8.71 -14.19
CA ILE A 224 10.79 -8.96 -12.73
C ILE A 224 9.38 -9.28 -12.23
N PHE A 225 8.37 -8.54 -12.65
CA PHE A 225 6.98 -8.81 -12.26
C PHE A 225 6.57 -10.23 -12.65
N PHE A 226 6.80 -10.63 -13.91
CA PHE A 226 6.46 -11.99 -14.36
C PHE A 226 7.34 -13.06 -13.71
N LEU A 227 8.60 -12.76 -13.39
CA LEU A 227 9.47 -13.67 -12.65
C LEU A 227 8.90 -13.94 -11.25
N VAL A 228 8.52 -12.89 -10.51
CA VAL A 228 8.00 -13.02 -9.14
C VAL A 228 6.59 -13.61 -9.14
N VAL A 229 5.65 -12.94 -9.81
CA VAL A 229 4.24 -13.33 -9.79
C VAL A 229 4.03 -14.64 -10.56
N GLY A 230 4.68 -14.78 -11.72
CA GLY A 230 4.59 -15.97 -12.54
C GLY A 230 5.15 -17.22 -11.86
N SER A 231 6.27 -17.12 -11.11
CA SER A 231 6.84 -18.26 -10.38
C SER A 231 5.91 -18.77 -9.27
N ILE A 232 5.18 -17.86 -8.61
CA ILE A 232 4.19 -18.23 -7.58
C ILE A 232 3.05 -19.05 -8.21
N TYR A 233 2.45 -18.55 -9.30
CA TYR A 233 1.29 -19.21 -9.90
C TYR A 233 1.63 -20.42 -10.78
N ALA A 234 2.87 -20.52 -11.23
CA ALA A 234 3.37 -21.75 -11.84
C ALA A 234 3.67 -22.85 -10.80
N GLY A 235 3.53 -22.55 -9.49
CA GLY A 235 3.84 -23.49 -8.42
C GLY A 235 5.34 -23.76 -8.25
N LEU A 236 6.20 -22.90 -8.81
CA LEU A 236 7.65 -23.05 -8.78
C LEU A 236 8.28 -22.44 -7.54
N ALA A 237 7.63 -21.47 -6.92
CA ALA A 237 8.15 -20.75 -5.76
C ALA A 237 7.03 -20.32 -4.81
N THR A 238 7.31 -20.34 -3.52
CA THR A 238 6.53 -19.67 -2.49
C THR A 238 6.68 -18.15 -2.62
N PRO A 239 5.82 -17.33 -2.01
CA PRO A 239 5.98 -15.86 -2.04
C PRO A 239 7.35 -15.38 -1.56
N THR A 240 7.94 -16.04 -0.56
CA THR A 240 9.27 -15.71 -0.03
C THR A 240 10.39 -16.06 -1.02
N GLU A 241 10.33 -17.24 -1.63
CA GLU A 241 11.30 -17.65 -2.66
C GLU A 241 11.17 -16.79 -3.92
N ALA A 242 9.96 -16.46 -4.33
CA ALA A 242 9.71 -15.55 -5.45
C ALA A 242 10.28 -14.14 -5.19
N ALA A 243 10.17 -13.65 -3.95
CA ALA A 243 10.81 -12.39 -3.56
C ALA A 243 12.34 -12.46 -3.70
N ALA A 244 12.95 -13.56 -3.27
CA ALA A 244 14.41 -13.80 -3.43
C ALA A 244 14.82 -13.85 -4.91
N LEU A 245 14.05 -14.55 -5.76
CA LEU A 245 14.25 -14.56 -7.21
C LEU A 245 14.13 -13.15 -7.81
N GLY A 246 13.15 -12.38 -7.34
CA GLY A 246 12.97 -10.97 -7.75
C GLY A 246 14.17 -10.11 -7.40
N VAL A 247 14.70 -10.22 -6.18
CA VAL A 247 15.92 -9.52 -5.73
C VAL A 247 17.12 -9.90 -6.60
N LEU A 248 17.33 -11.19 -6.83
CA LEU A 248 18.42 -11.67 -7.69
C LEU A 248 18.29 -11.09 -9.10
N GLY A 249 17.10 -11.16 -9.70
CA GLY A 249 16.81 -10.59 -11.02
C GLY A 249 17.07 -9.08 -11.07
N ALA A 250 16.66 -8.34 -10.03
CA ALA A 250 16.89 -6.90 -9.94
C ALA A 250 18.37 -6.54 -9.86
N PHE A 251 19.17 -7.29 -9.09
CA PHE A 251 20.63 -7.09 -9.04
C PHE A 251 21.28 -7.42 -10.39
N ILE A 252 20.86 -8.49 -11.06
CA ILE A 252 21.36 -8.84 -12.41
C ILE A 252 21.06 -7.70 -13.39
N LEU A 253 19.83 -7.15 -13.36
CA LEU A 253 19.46 -6.01 -14.19
C LEU A 253 20.27 -4.75 -13.84
N ALA A 254 20.45 -4.44 -12.55
CA ALA A 254 21.25 -3.31 -12.11
C ALA A 254 22.71 -3.42 -12.59
N ALA A 255 23.29 -4.63 -12.54
CA ALA A 255 24.61 -4.92 -13.08
C ALA A 255 24.66 -4.77 -14.61
N TRP A 256 23.67 -5.31 -15.33
CA TRP A 256 23.55 -5.20 -16.79
C TRP A 256 23.52 -3.75 -17.27
N PHE A 257 22.77 -2.91 -16.55
CA PHE A 257 22.70 -1.48 -16.83
C PHE A 257 23.85 -0.66 -16.25
N ARG A 258 24.88 -1.32 -15.69
CA ARG A 258 26.07 -0.69 -15.08
C ARG A 258 25.72 0.31 -13.98
N ARG A 259 24.64 0.05 -13.24
CA ARG A 259 24.19 0.86 -12.11
C ARG A 259 24.60 0.26 -10.76
N LEU A 260 25.09 -0.97 -10.73
CA LEU A 260 25.55 -1.63 -9.51
C LEU A 260 26.89 -1.03 -9.07
N THR A 261 26.84 -0.15 -8.08
CA THR A 261 28.00 0.50 -7.47
C THR A 261 28.00 0.20 -5.96
N TRP A 262 29.14 0.34 -5.31
CA TRP A 262 29.23 0.19 -3.86
C TRP A 262 28.32 1.16 -3.10
N SER A 263 28.24 2.41 -3.54
CA SER A 263 27.31 3.40 -2.97
C SER A 263 25.87 2.94 -3.08
N MET A 264 25.45 2.50 -4.27
CA MET A 264 24.09 1.98 -4.51
C MET A 264 23.78 0.77 -3.61
N LEU A 265 24.72 -0.19 -3.49
CA LEU A 265 24.56 -1.36 -2.64
C LEU A 265 24.40 -0.97 -1.16
N ARG A 266 25.24 -0.08 -0.68
CA ARG A 266 25.14 0.46 0.69
C ARG A 266 23.79 1.10 0.96
N GLU A 267 23.35 1.96 0.05
CA GLU A 267 22.08 2.65 0.19
C GLU A 267 20.87 1.70 0.14
N VAL A 268 20.92 0.67 -0.72
CA VAL A 268 19.90 -0.40 -0.76
C VAL A 268 19.84 -1.12 0.58
N LEU A 269 20.99 -1.53 1.11
CA LEU A 269 21.05 -2.23 2.39
C LEU A 269 20.56 -1.36 3.55
N GLU A 270 21.01 -0.10 3.61
CA GLU A 270 20.58 0.85 4.65
C GLU A 270 19.07 1.10 4.59
N GLY A 271 18.50 1.32 3.39
CA GLY A 271 17.05 1.51 3.19
C GLY A 271 16.25 0.26 3.58
N THR A 272 16.70 -0.90 3.14
CA THR A 272 16.07 -2.19 3.46
C THR A 272 16.11 -2.47 4.97
N MET A 273 17.26 -2.31 5.61
CA MET A 273 17.41 -2.54 7.04
C MET A 273 16.54 -1.60 7.87
N ARG A 274 16.53 -0.31 7.54
CA ARG A 274 15.73 0.69 8.27
C ARG A 274 14.23 0.36 8.20
N SER A 275 13.71 0.09 7.01
CA SER A 275 12.29 -0.24 6.82
C SER A 275 11.92 -1.57 7.46
N THR A 276 12.75 -2.60 7.30
CA THR A 276 12.53 -3.92 7.89
C THR A 276 12.53 -3.86 9.42
N ALA A 277 13.51 -3.17 10.03
CA ALA A 277 13.60 -3.04 11.48
C ALA A 277 12.36 -2.35 12.07
N MET A 278 11.89 -1.28 11.40
CA MET A 278 10.67 -0.60 11.80
C MET A 278 9.45 -1.53 11.75
N ILE A 279 9.27 -2.25 10.64
CA ILE A 279 8.13 -3.16 10.45
C ILE A 279 8.18 -4.30 11.47
N MET A 280 9.34 -4.94 11.66
CA MET A 280 9.49 -6.04 12.61
C MET A 280 9.22 -5.59 14.05
N LEU A 281 9.66 -4.39 14.44
CA LEU A 281 9.33 -3.83 15.75
C LEU A 281 7.82 -3.69 15.95
N ILE A 282 7.10 -3.21 14.92
CA ILE A 282 5.65 -3.06 14.98
C ILE A 282 4.97 -4.44 15.05
N VAL A 283 5.43 -5.42 14.26
CA VAL A 283 4.89 -6.79 14.27
C VAL A 283 5.06 -7.43 15.65
N ILE A 284 6.24 -7.37 16.25
CA ILE A 284 6.51 -7.92 17.59
C ILE A 284 5.61 -7.25 18.63
N ALA A 285 5.56 -5.93 18.63
CA ALA A 285 4.76 -5.17 19.60
C ALA A 285 3.26 -5.46 19.46
N ALA A 286 2.76 -5.56 18.22
CA ALA A 286 1.38 -5.91 17.95
C ALA A 286 1.05 -7.35 18.30
N SER A 287 1.96 -8.30 18.04
CA SER A 287 1.78 -9.71 18.45
C SER A 287 1.71 -9.83 19.95
N PHE A 288 2.56 -9.11 20.67
CA PHE A 288 2.52 -9.06 22.13
C PHE A 288 1.20 -8.45 22.64
N LEU A 289 0.79 -7.30 22.10
CA LEU A 289 -0.50 -6.69 22.46
C LEU A 289 -1.68 -7.62 22.16
N ASN A 290 -1.69 -8.27 20.99
CA ASN A 290 -2.74 -9.22 20.63
C ASN A 290 -2.82 -10.41 21.58
N PHE A 291 -1.67 -10.92 22.01
CA PHE A 291 -1.61 -11.96 23.04
C PHE A 291 -2.23 -11.49 24.36
N ILE A 292 -1.86 -10.29 24.85
CA ILE A 292 -2.45 -9.69 26.07
C ILE A 292 -3.96 -9.52 25.92
N MET A 293 -4.43 -8.97 24.79
CA MET A 293 -5.85 -8.75 24.51
C MET A 293 -6.64 -10.06 24.49
N SER A 294 -6.08 -11.11 23.87
CA SER A 294 -6.71 -12.43 23.82
C SER A 294 -6.74 -13.09 25.19
N ALA A 295 -5.62 -13.09 25.92
CA ALA A 295 -5.51 -13.70 27.23
C ALA A 295 -6.38 -13.01 28.30
N THR A 296 -6.61 -11.70 28.18
CA THR A 296 -7.50 -10.93 29.07
C THR A 296 -8.98 -10.97 28.63
N GLY A 297 -9.31 -11.62 27.50
CA GLY A 297 -10.66 -11.66 26.95
C GLY A 297 -11.14 -10.32 26.35
N LEU A 298 -10.24 -9.37 26.14
CA LEU A 298 -10.58 -8.04 25.59
C LEU A 298 -11.13 -8.15 24.16
N THR A 299 -10.53 -9.02 23.35
CA THR A 299 -10.95 -9.26 21.97
C THR A 299 -12.39 -9.82 21.91
N ASP A 300 -12.70 -10.78 22.78
CA ASP A 300 -14.05 -11.38 22.88
C ASP A 300 -15.08 -10.35 23.38
N ALA A 301 -14.71 -9.54 24.38
CA ALA A 301 -15.55 -8.48 24.91
C ALA A 301 -15.86 -7.41 23.86
N LEU A 302 -14.86 -7.01 23.05
CA LEU A 302 -15.03 -6.10 21.92
C LEU A 302 -15.98 -6.69 20.87
N THR A 303 -15.72 -7.91 20.45
CA THR A 303 -16.53 -8.61 19.45
C THR A 303 -17.99 -8.73 19.90
N LYS A 304 -18.23 -9.18 21.15
CA LYS A 304 -19.58 -9.27 21.74
C LYS A 304 -20.26 -7.90 21.84
N SER A 305 -19.54 -6.87 22.25
CA SER A 305 -20.10 -5.50 22.36
C SER A 305 -20.52 -4.98 20.99
N ILE A 306 -19.72 -5.20 19.95
CA ILE A 306 -19.97 -4.72 18.60
C ILE A 306 -21.08 -5.54 17.93
N THR A 307 -21.02 -6.87 18.00
CA THR A 307 -22.07 -7.75 17.43
C THR A 307 -23.39 -7.60 18.17
N GLY A 308 -23.34 -7.32 19.48
CA GLY A 308 -24.53 -7.03 20.32
C GLY A 308 -25.28 -5.76 19.93
N LEU A 309 -24.69 -4.86 19.16
CA LEU A 309 -25.39 -3.69 18.62
C LEU A 309 -26.44 -4.06 17.56
N GLY A 310 -26.46 -5.30 17.08
CA GLY A 310 -27.43 -5.77 16.07
C GLY A 310 -27.34 -5.05 14.73
N LEU A 311 -26.18 -4.44 14.42
CA LEU A 311 -25.96 -3.73 13.17
C LEU A 311 -25.92 -4.70 11.99
N SER A 312 -26.57 -4.34 10.88
CA SER A 312 -26.42 -5.12 9.66
C SER A 312 -24.97 -5.09 9.15
N PRO A 313 -24.53 -6.14 8.40
CA PRO A 313 -23.16 -6.17 7.85
C PRO A 313 -22.78 -4.89 7.09
N GLY A 314 -23.68 -4.32 6.30
CA GLY A 314 -23.44 -3.07 5.55
C GLY A 314 -23.17 -1.86 6.45
N TRP A 315 -23.89 -1.70 7.56
CA TRP A 315 -23.63 -0.64 8.53
C TRP A 315 -22.26 -0.82 9.22
N MET A 316 -21.90 -2.08 9.53
CA MET A 316 -20.59 -2.37 10.09
C MET A 316 -19.48 -2.04 9.11
N LEU A 317 -19.63 -2.39 7.83
CA LEU A 317 -18.67 -2.02 6.78
C LEU A 317 -18.52 -0.49 6.72
N LEU A 318 -19.60 0.28 6.77
CA LEU A 318 -19.53 1.74 6.77
C LEU A 318 -18.78 2.29 7.99
N ILE A 319 -18.99 1.71 9.18
CA ILE A 319 -18.24 2.08 10.38
C ILE A 319 -16.75 1.80 10.19
N VAL A 320 -16.38 0.65 9.63
CA VAL A 320 -14.99 0.29 9.32
C VAL A 320 -14.39 1.27 8.31
N VAL A 321 -15.13 1.67 7.28
CA VAL A 321 -14.68 2.70 6.32
C VAL A 321 -14.35 4.01 7.03
N ILE A 322 -15.26 4.52 7.86
CA ILE A 322 -15.04 5.77 8.61
C ILE A 322 -13.87 5.64 9.57
N PHE A 323 -13.79 4.51 10.27
CA PHE A 323 -12.72 4.21 11.21
C PHE A 323 -11.33 4.27 10.57
N TYR A 324 -11.14 3.60 9.41
CA TYR A 324 -9.87 3.62 8.70
C TYR A 324 -9.51 5.00 8.13
N LEU A 325 -10.50 5.77 7.65
CA LEU A 325 -10.28 7.14 7.19
C LEU A 325 -9.81 8.06 8.33
N VAL A 326 -10.42 7.93 9.50
CA VAL A 326 -10.01 8.70 10.69
C VAL A 326 -8.62 8.28 11.15
N LEU A 327 -8.36 6.98 11.27
CA LEU A 327 -7.03 6.48 11.69
C LEU A 327 -5.92 6.87 10.72
N GLY A 328 -6.20 6.87 9.43
CA GLY A 328 -5.21 7.25 8.43
C GLY A 328 -4.78 8.72 8.48
N CYS A 329 -5.49 9.55 9.25
CA CYS A 329 -5.02 10.88 9.59
C CYS A 329 -3.84 10.88 10.59
N PHE A 330 -3.60 9.77 11.28
CA PHE A 330 -2.63 9.71 12.38
C PHE A 330 -1.57 8.65 12.21
N MET A 331 -1.84 7.61 11.41
CA MET A 331 -1.00 6.43 11.29
C MET A 331 -0.60 6.18 9.83
N GLU A 332 0.60 5.63 9.66
CA GLU A 332 1.01 5.10 8.36
C GLU A 332 0.37 3.72 8.09
N THR A 333 0.42 3.25 6.86
CA THR A 333 -0.37 2.10 6.39
C THR A 333 -0.10 0.81 7.15
N LEU A 334 1.17 0.45 7.33
CA LEU A 334 1.56 -0.81 7.96
C LEU A 334 1.19 -0.81 9.45
N SER A 335 1.49 0.30 10.14
CA SER A 335 1.12 0.49 11.55
C SER A 335 -0.37 0.39 11.75
N MET A 336 -1.15 1.03 10.88
CA MET A 336 -2.61 0.99 10.91
C MET A 336 -3.12 -0.44 10.73
N MET A 337 -2.63 -1.16 9.72
CA MET A 337 -3.04 -2.54 9.46
C MET A 337 -2.68 -3.49 10.60
N ILE A 338 -1.44 -3.46 11.06
CA ILE A 338 -0.95 -4.38 12.10
C ILE A 338 -1.72 -4.17 13.42
N THR A 339 -2.08 -2.92 13.72
CA THR A 339 -2.82 -2.57 14.94
C THR A 339 -4.29 -2.98 14.86
N THR A 340 -4.92 -2.85 13.70
CA THR A 340 -6.40 -2.94 13.59
C THR A 340 -6.89 -4.27 13.07
N ILE A 341 -6.14 -4.94 12.18
CA ILE A 341 -6.58 -6.21 11.57
C ILE A 341 -6.89 -7.28 12.61
N PRO A 342 -6.09 -7.49 13.68
CA PRO A 342 -6.41 -8.49 14.70
C PRO A 342 -7.76 -8.27 15.41
N ILE A 343 -8.29 -7.05 15.34
CA ILE A 343 -9.58 -6.67 15.93
C ILE A 343 -10.67 -6.69 14.85
N VAL A 344 -10.43 -6.00 13.74
CA VAL A 344 -11.43 -5.77 12.69
C VAL A 344 -11.73 -7.05 11.91
N ALA A 345 -10.71 -7.84 11.55
CA ALA A 345 -10.91 -9.01 10.70
C ALA A 345 -11.79 -10.08 11.36
N PRO A 346 -11.59 -10.49 12.63
CA PRO A 346 -12.49 -11.48 13.28
C PRO A 346 -13.95 -11.00 13.31
N ILE A 347 -14.19 -9.71 13.59
CA ILE A 347 -15.54 -9.14 13.64
C ILE A 347 -16.22 -9.19 12.27
N MET A 348 -15.52 -8.77 11.21
CA MET A 348 -16.07 -8.75 9.86
C MET A 348 -16.29 -10.16 9.31
N ILE A 349 -15.37 -11.09 9.60
CA ILE A 349 -15.52 -12.52 9.22
C ILE A 349 -16.71 -13.14 9.94
N ALA A 350 -16.92 -12.84 11.23
CA ALA A 350 -18.08 -13.32 11.99
C ALA A 350 -19.42 -12.78 11.43
N LEU A 351 -19.41 -11.63 10.77
CA LEU A 351 -20.55 -11.05 10.06
C LEU A 351 -20.75 -11.63 8.64
N GLY A 352 -19.92 -12.60 8.24
CA GLY A 352 -20.05 -13.32 6.97
C GLY A 352 -19.23 -12.78 5.80
N TYR A 353 -18.32 -11.82 6.03
CA TYR A 353 -17.43 -11.35 4.98
C TYR A 353 -16.30 -12.36 4.70
N ASP A 354 -16.01 -12.55 3.42
CA ASP A 354 -14.88 -13.38 2.98
C ASP A 354 -13.54 -12.73 3.38
N PRO A 355 -12.60 -13.46 4.01
CA PRO A 355 -11.35 -12.89 4.49
C PRO A 355 -10.45 -12.37 3.35
N ILE A 356 -10.47 -12.97 2.17
CA ILE A 356 -9.68 -12.50 1.01
C ILE A 356 -10.26 -11.19 0.48
N TRP A 357 -11.59 -11.12 0.32
CA TRP A 357 -12.29 -9.90 -0.07
C TRP A 357 -12.04 -8.76 0.94
N LEU A 358 -12.14 -9.07 2.23
CA LEU A 358 -11.91 -8.11 3.31
C LEU A 358 -10.48 -7.54 3.24
N GLY A 359 -9.50 -8.37 2.93
CA GLY A 359 -8.11 -7.94 2.74
C GLY A 359 -8.00 -6.86 1.66
N ILE A 360 -8.62 -7.06 0.51
CA ILE A 360 -8.61 -6.07 -0.58
C ILE A 360 -9.32 -4.77 -0.17
N VAL A 361 -10.47 -4.88 0.49
CA VAL A 361 -11.21 -3.70 0.99
C VAL A 361 -10.36 -2.92 1.99
N ILE A 362 -9.74 -3.57 2.96
CA ILE A 362 -8.85 -2.92 3.94
C ILE A 362 -7.68 -2.24 3.24
N ILE A 363 -7.04 -2.88 2.26
CA ILE A 363 -5.95 -2.26 1.50
C ILE A 363 -6.43 -0.98 0.81
N ILE A 364 -7.58 -0.99 0.14
CA ILE A 364 -8.11 0.21 -0.52
C ILE A 364 -8.49 1.30 0.49
N LEU A 365 -9.00 0.93 1.66
CA LEU A 365 -9.29 1.89 2.74
C LEU A 365 -8.02 2.56 3.26
N VAL A 366 -6.98 1.77 3.49
CA VAL A 366 -5.67 2.25 3.91
C VAL A 366 -5.05 3.16 2.84
N GLU A 367 -5.19 2.81 1.56
CA GLU A 367 -4.76 3.67 0.44
C GLU A 367 -5.54 4.98 0.38
N ALA A 368 -6.86 4.93 0.55
CA ALA A 368 -7.69 6.13 0.57
C ALA A 368 -7.25 7.07 1.70
N ALA A 369 -6.92 6.53 2.86
CA ALA A 369 -6.40 7.29 3.99
C ALA A 369 -5.08 8.02 3.67
N LEU A 370 -4.21 7.46 2.82
CA LEU A 370 -2.95 8.09 2.39
C LEU A 370 -3.12 9.38 1.57
N ILE A 371 -4.27 9.57 0.93
CA ILE A 371 -4.55 10.75 0.10
C ILE A 371 -5.75 11.56 0.57
N THR A 372 -6.32 11.18 1.74
CA THR A 372 -7.44 11.90 2.34
C THR A 372 -6.93 12.94 3.35
N PRO A 373 -7.37 14.22 3.27
CA PRO A 373 -7.03 15.22 4.27
C PRO A 373 -7.59 14.83 5.67
N PRO A 374 -7.00 15.35 6.77
CA PRO A 374 -6.03 16.47 6.87
C PRO A 374 -4.57 16.07 6.71
N VAL A 375 -4.18 14.82 6.94
CA VAL A 375 -2.76 14.42 6.85
C VAL A 375 -2.45 13.82 5.48
N GLY A 376 -2.80 12.56 5.22
CA GLY A 376 -2.53 11.89 3.94
C GLY A 376 -1.04 11.86 3.55
N LEU A 377 -0.33 10.81 3.91
CA LEU A 377 1.14 10.72 3.78
C LEU A 377 1.62 10.98 2.36
N ASN A 378 0.93 10.44 1.34
CA ASN A 378 1.29 10.67 -0.06
C ASN A 378 1.12 12.14 -0.48
N LEU A 379 0.18 12.87 0.15
CA LEU A 379 0.04 14.31 -0.11
C LEU A 379 1.28 15.08 0.35
N PHE A 380 1.81 14.73 1.53
CA PHE A 380 3.05 15.33 2.05
C PHE A 380 4.27 14.93 1.22
N VAL A 381 4.34 13.68 0.76
CA VAL A 381 5.41 13.22 -0.14
C VAL A 381 5.42 14.04 -1.42
N VAL A 382 4.28 14.17 -2.09
CA VAL A 382 4.16 14.97 -3.31
C VAL A 382 4.46 16.43 -3.05
N GLN A 383 4.00 17.00 -1.92
CA GLN A 383 4.30 18.36 -1.52
C GLN A 383 5.80 18.58 -1.27
N SER A 384 6.49 17.64 -0.63
CA SER A 384 7.93 17.75 -0.32
C SER A 384 8.82 17.78 -1.57
N LEU A 385 8.36 17.18 -2.67
CA LEU A 385 9.06 17.21 -3.96
C LEU A 385 8.89 18.55 -4.70
N ARG A 386 7.90 19.36 -4.31
CA ARG A 386 7.72 20.70 -4.86
C ARG A 386 8.64 21.69 -4.14
N LYS A 387 9.30 22.53 -4.92
CA LYS A 387 10.13 23.62 -4.37
C LYS A 387 9.30 24.80 -3.84
N SER A 388 8.03 24.93 -4.24
CA SER A 388 7.15 26.05 -3.89
C SER A 388 5.68 25.70 -4.16
N GLY A 389 4.76 26.32 -3.43
CA GLY A 389 3.31 26.18 -3.60
C GLY A 389 2.61 25.71 -2.34
N ALA A 390 1.32 26.04 -2.22
CA ALA A 390 0.51 25.69 -1.05
C ALA A 390 0.12 24.21 -1.06
N MET A 391 0.10 23.59 0.10
CA MET A 391 -0.38 22.21 0.32
C MET A 391 -1.82 22.01 -0.17
N SER A 392 -2.65 23.06 -0.09
CA SER A 392 -4.02 23.04 -0.57
C SER A 392 -4.17 22.63 -2.04
N ALA A 393 -3.17 22.92 -2.89
CA ALA A 393 -3.20 22.50 -4.29
C ALA A 393 -3.11 20.97 -4.42
N VAL A 394 -2.29 20.31 -3.61
CA VAL A 394 -2.18 18.84 -3.60
C VAL A 394 -3.47 18.23 -3.05
N ILE A 395 -3.98 18.78 -1.95
CA ILE A 395 -5.23 18.33 -1.31
C ILE A 395 -6.41 18.43 -2.28
N VAL A 396 -6.66 19.61 -2.85
CA VAL A 396 -7.79 19.80 -3.78
C VAL A 396 -7.64 18.92 -5.01
N GLY A 397 -6.41 18.75 -5.50
CA GLY A 397 -6.12 17.90 -6.65
C GLY A 397 -6.37 16.41 -6.38
N SER A 398 -6.24 15.94 -5.15
CA SER A 398 -6.47 14.53 -4.79
C SER A 398 -7.96 14.19 -4.59
N LEU A 399 -8.82 15.15 -4.26
CA LEU A 399 -10.24 14.89 -3.96
C LEU A 399 -11.00 14.10 -5.04
N PRO A 400 -10.85 14.37 -6.36
CA PRO A 400 -11.50 13.57 -7.39
C PRO A 400 -11.06 12.11 -7.38
N PHE A 401 -9.80 11.83 -7.03
CA PHE A 401 -9.25 10.49 -6.95
C PHE A 401 -9.71 9.76 -5.67
N VAL A 402 -9.85 10.47 -4.56
CA VAL A 402 -10.51 9.93 -3.35
C VAL A 402 -11.94 9.50 -3.68
N ALA A 403 -12.69 10.32 -4.41
CA ALA A 403 -14.05 9.94 -4.86
C ALA A 403 -14.01 8.67 -5.73
N ALA A 404 -13.02 8.52 -6.63
CA ALA A 404 -12.84 7.31 -7.42
C ALA A 404 -12.55 6.07 -6.56
N MET A 405 -11.79 6.22 -5.46
CA MET A 405 -11.57 5.13 -4.51
C MET A 405 -12.85 4.71 -3.79
N PHE A 406 -13.70 5.66 -3.40
CA PHE A 406 -15.00 5.33 -2.83
C PHE A 406 -15.93 4.64 -3.84
N VAL A 407 -15.86 5.02 -5.13
CA VAL A 407 -16.55 4.28 -6.19
C VAL A 407 -16.05 2.84 -6.24
N MET A 408 -14.73 2.61 -6.16
CA MET A 408 -14.17 1.25 -6.15
C MET A 408 -14.62 0.45 -4.92
N LEU A 409 -14.65 1.06 -3.74
CA LEU A 409 -15.16 0.43 -2.52
C LEU A 409 -16.64 0.06 -2.66
N ALA A 410 -17.46 0.93 -3.24
CA ALA A 410 -18.85 0.64 -3.53
C ALA A 410 -18.98 -0.51 -4.54
N LEU A 411 -18.18 -0.52 -5.62
CA LEU A 411 -18.15 -1.62 -6.57
C LEU A 411 -17.81 -2.95 -5.91
N LEU A 412 -16.82 -3.00 -5.01
CA LEU A 412 -16.47 -4.20 -4.26
C LEU A 412 -17.56 -4.64 -3.28
N ALA A 413 -18.28 -3.69 -2.68
CA ALA A 413 -19.38 -4.00 -1.78
C ALA A 413 -20.59 -4.62 -2.51
N PHE A 414 -20.91 -4.14 -3.73
CA PHE A 414 -22.01 -4.67 -4.53
C PHE A 414 -21.63 -5.87 -5.41
N TRP A 415 -20.36 -5.96 -5.83
CA TRP A 415 -19.82 -7.03 -6.69
C TRP A 415 -18.51 -7.57 -6.10
N PRO A 416 -18.58 -8.42 -5.05
CA PRO A 416 -17.40 -9.02 -4.42
C PRO A 416 -16.53 -9.82 -5.39
N ASP A 417 -17.11 -10.35 -6.45
CA ASP A 417 -16.41 -11.16 -7.47
C ASP A 417 -15.35 -10.35 -8.23
N ILE A 418 -15.37 -9.02 -8.19
CA ILE A 418 -14.26 -8.21 -8.71
C ILE A 418 -12.94 -8.59 -8.02
N ALA A 419 -12.97 -8.92 -6.72
CA ALA A 419 -11.80 -9.41 -5.98
C ALA A 419 -11.71 -10.94 -5.94
N LEU A 420 -12.85 -11.64 -5.91
CA LEU A 420 -12.87 -13.07 -5.63
C LEU A 420 -12.84 -13.96 -6.87
N TRP A 421 -13.08 -13.43 -8.07
CA TRP A 421 -13.15 -14.24 -9.29
C TRP A 421 -11.82 -14.94 -9.60
N LEU A 422 -10.69 -14.21 -9.62
CA LEU A 422 -9.37 -14.80 -9.87
C LEU A 422 -8.97 -15.84 -8.80
N PRO A 423 -9.09 -15.55 -7.47
CA PRO A 423 -8.80 -16.55 -6.45
C PRO A 423 -9.65 -17.83 -6.53
N ARG A 424 -10.91 -17.71 -6.99
CA ARG A 424 -11.79 -18.89 -7.17
C ARG A 424 -11.47 -19.69 -8.43
N ALA A 425 -10.97 -19.00 -9.48
CA ALA A 425 -10.66 -19.66 -10.74
C ALA A 425 -9.27 -20.34 -10.77
N PHE A 426 -8.29 -19.79 -10.04
CA PHE A 426 -6.88 -20.19 -10.12
C PHE A 426 -6.22 -20.45 -8.75
N GLY A 427 -6.96 -20.34 -7.64
CA GLY A 427 -6.41 -20.44 -6.29
C GLY A 427 -6.74 -21.73 -5.51
#